data_53721afead347a1f5b5abe14d16a59e5
#
_entry.id   53721afead347a1f5b5abe14d16a59e5
#
_cell.length_a   1.000
_cell.length_b   1.000
_cell.length_c   1.000
_cell.angle_alpha   90.00
_cell.angle_beta   90.00
_cell.angle_gamma   90.00
#
_symmetry.space_group_name_H-M   'P 1'
#
loop_
_entity.id
_entity.type
_entity.pdbx_description
1 polymer ?
#
loop_
_entity_poly.entity_id
_entity_poly.type
_entity_poly.pdbx_seq_one_letter_code
_entity_poly.pdbx_strand_id
1 'polypeptide(L)'
;LMETVNLNLAHRWYIGYDLDEAVPDHSSLSKIRDRYGLEVFQRFFEQIVELCQRAGLVWGKELYFDGTKVEANANVFGIQPRFYVQAQQHLGTLFKQPERSAETHTDSRGMNEKFSGTRMTSRASHWYERKTDSWVSPTDPDASPMSRFTGDAAKLGYHTHYVVDGGKARIILAVLVTPASIMDNTPMLDLERWVRFRWHILPKLAVGDSKYGTIANITGLEQDGIRAYLPTSDLSQRSPFYPSERFHYDPERDAFICPQGQEIPLYKRSYSENEFVYRADARICNACPVKAACTDSKSGRHLRRSFFQEYLDRAAGYRHTEAYKKALRKRQVWVEPLFGELKQWHTGRRFRLRRLAKVNMEGLLGAAGQNIKRLLKEKIWTNPLKPVDSAALRPTFEQVAFPFWTNSYAV
;
A
#
# COMPACT_ATOMS: atom_id res chain seq x y z
N LEU A 1 13.07 -25.15 11.40
CA LEU A 1 11.71 -25.67 11.48
C LEU A 1 11.69 -27.19 11.28
N MET A 2 12.14 -27.71 10.12
CA MET A 2 12.07 -29.16 9.83
C MET A 2 12.92 -29.98 10.80
N GLU A 3 14.09 -29.51 11.16
CA GLU A 3 14.93 -30.11 12.21
C GLU A 3 14.20 -30.15 13.58
N THR A 4 13.56 -29.05 13.98
CA THR A 4 12.78 -28.98 15.22
C THR A 4 11.60 -29.96 15.19
N VAL A 5 10.91 -30.05 14.04
CA VAL A 5 9.81 -31.04 13.87
C VAL A 5 10.33 -32.45 13.95
N ASN A 6 11.49 -32.72 13.36
CA ASN A 6 12.07 -34.07 13.36
C ASN A 6 12.44 -34.54 14.77
N LEU A 7 12.92 -33.64 15.62
CA LEU A 7 13.38 -33.96 16.99
C LEU A 7 12.28 -33.90 18.05
N ASN A 8 11.10 -33.33 17.74
CA ASN A 8 10.05 -33.10 18.73
C ASN A 8 8.80 -33.92 18.41
N LEU A 9 8.49 -34.89 19.25
CA LEU A 9 7.34 -35.78 19.11
C LEU A 9 6.00 -35.04 19.05
N ALA A 10 5.83 -33.99 19.84
CA ALA A 10 4.59 -33.22 19.84
C ALA A 10 4.41 -32.47 18.51
N HIS A 11 5.50 -31.96 17.90
CA HIS A 11 5.45 -31.35 16.59
C HIS A 11 5.16 -32.34 15.48
N ARG A 12 5.77 -33.56 15.54
CA ARG A 12 5.48 -34.63 14.58
C ARG A 12 4.01 -35.03 14.63
N TRP A 13 3.52 -35.32 15.86
CA TRP A 13 2.11 -35.64 16.08
C TRP A 13 1.16 -34.54 15.58
N TYR A 14 1.48 -33.27 15.86
CA TYR A 14 0.65 -32.13 15.43
C TYR A 14 0.51 -32.01 13.91
N ILE A 15 1.56 -32.33 13.15
CA ILE A 15 1.54 -32.29 11.68
C ILE A 15 1.16 -33.64 11.06
N GLY A 16 0.84 -34.65 11.88
CA GLY A 16 0.32 -35.96 11.45
C GLY A 16 1.38 -36.93 10.92
N TYR A 17 2.62 -36.85 11.39
CA TYR A 17 3.70 -37.77 11.03
C TYR A 17 3.98 -38.74 12.16
N ASP A 18 4.04 -40.05 11.82
CA ASP A 18 4.46 -41.09 12.73
C ASP A 18 5.97 -41.06 12.98
N LEU A 19 6.42 -41.86 13.98
CA LEU A 19 7.82 -41.86 14.41
C LEU A 19 8.79 -42.35 13.34
N ASP A 20 8.34 -43.27 12.51
CA ASP A 20 9.08 -43.92 11.44
C ASP A 20 8.92 -43.21 10.09
N GLU A 21 7.98 -42.27 9.98
CA GLU A 21 7.80 -41.49 8.76
C GLU A 21 8.88 -40.43 8.60
N ALA A 22 9.39 -40.28 7.37
CA ALA A 22 10.35 -39.23 7.04
C ALA A 22 9.66 -37.87 6.98
N VAL A 23 10.09 -36.91 7.81
CA VAL A 23 9.61 -35.55 7.77
C VAL A 23 10.19 -34.85 6.51
N PRO A 24 9.39 -34.03 5.83
CA PRO A 24 9.85 -33.30 4.63
C PRO A 24 11.13 -32.50 4.88
N ASP A 25 12.01 -32.47 3.90
CA ASP A 25 13.22 -31.64 3.92
C ASP A 25 12.87 -30.14 3.82
N HIS A 26 13.79 -29.29 4.27
CA HIS A 26 13.67 -27.81 4.17
C HIS A 26 13.42 -27.33 2.74
N SER A 27 13.96 -28.01 1.73
CA SER A 27 13.73 -27.71 0.31
C SER A 27 12.29 -27.94 -0.13
N SER A 28 11.56 -28.85 0.56
CA SER A 28 10.16 -29.17 0.26
C SER A 28 9.24 -27.96 0.37
N LEU A 29 9.49 -27.07 1.34
CA LEU A 29 8.73 -25.81 1.48
C LEU A 29 8.91 -24.89 0.27
N SER A 30 10.09 -24.87 -0.34
CA SER A 30 10.35 -24.10 -1.56
C SER A 30 9.64 -24.72 -2.76
N LYS A 31 9.70 -26.04 -2.89
CA LYS A 31 8.98 -26.78 -3.95
C LYS A 31 7.45 -26.61 -3.82
N ILE A 32 6.93 -26.64 -2.59
CA ILE A 32 5.51 -26.40 -2.33
C ILE A 32 5.11 -24.98 -2.77
N ARG A 33 5.87 -23.95 -2.40
CA ARG A 33 5.61 -22.57 -2.83
C ARG A 33 5.61 -22.42 -4.35
N ASP A 34 6.59 -23.04 -5.02
CA ASP A 34 6.71 -22.96 -6.48
C ASP A 34 5.61 -23.75 -7.19
N ARG A 35 5.15 -24.86 -6.61
CA ARG A 35 4.09 -25.71 -7.15
C ARG A 35 2.69 -25.11 -7.02
N TYR A 36 2.37 -24.55 -5.85
CA TYR A 36 1.02 -24.11 -5.53
C TYR A 36 0.80 -22.60 -5.73
N GLY A 37 1.87 -21.84 -5.89
CA GLY A 37 1.79 -20.40 -6.17
C GLY A 37 1.19 -19.56 -5.03
N LEU A 38 0.84 -18.32 -5.35
CA LEU A 38 0.33 -17.34 -4.39
C LEU A 38 -1.08 -17.68 -3.89
N GLU A 39 -1.91 -18.28 -4.72
CA GLU A 39 -3.33 -18.51 -4.46
C GLU A 39 -3.60 -19.37 -3.21
N VAL A 40 -2.79 -20.41 -3.00
CA VAL A 40 -2.93 -21.27 -1.82
C VAL A 40 -2.64 -20.49 -0.54
N PHE A 41 -1.65 -19.62 -0.54
CA PHE A 41 -1.32 -18.77 0.62
C PHE A 41 -2.39 -17.72 0.89
N GLN A 42 -2.99 -17.17 -0.17
CA GLN A 42 -4.12 -16.27 -0.06
C GLN A 42 -5.33 -17.00 0.54
N ARG A 43 -5.68 -18.17 0.03
CA ARG A 43 -6.75 -19.01 0.61
C ARG A 43 -6.50 -19.36 2.06
N PHE A 44 -5.27 -19.72 2.42
CA PHE A 44 -4.91 -19.98 3.80
C PHE A 44 -5.16 -18.77 4.70
N PHE A 45 -4.69 -17.58 4.28
CA PHE A 45 -4.95 -16.35 5.01
C PHE A 45 -6.46 -16.07 5.13
N GLU A 46 -7.21 -16.24 4.05
CA GLU A 46 -8.65 -16.02 4.02
C GLU A 46 -9.38 -16.97 4.98
N GLN A 47 -9.02 -18.25 5.01
CA GLN A 47 -9.58 -19.22 5.96
C GLN A 47 -9.34 -18.79 7.42
N ILE A 48 -8.18 -18.26 7.74
CA ILE A 48 -7.90 -17.74 9.07
C ILE A 48 -8.80 -16.54 9.40
N VAL A 49 -9.02 -15.63 8.47
CA VAL A 49 -9.95 -14.50 8.68
C VAL A 49 -11.38 -15.00 8.83
N GLU A 50 -11.82 -15.98 8.06
CA GLU A 50 -13.15 -16.62 8.21
C GLU A 50 -13.33 -17.26 9.60
N LEU A 51 -12.30 -17.92 10.10
CA LEU A 51 -12.31 -18.45 11.48
C LEU A 51 -12.46 -17.30 12.51
N CYS A 52 -11.75 -16.19 12.30
CA CYS A 52 -11.90 -15.02 13.15
C CYS A 52 -13.31 -14.40 13.08
N GLN A 53 -13.94 -14.39 11.88
CA GLN A 53 -15.32 -13.94 11.73
C GLN A 53 -16.31 -14.86 12.46
N ARG A 54 -16.17 -16.19 12.29
CA ARG A 54 -17.00 -17.19 13.01
C ARG A 54 -16.84 -17.10 14.52
N ALA A 55 -15.65 -16.72 14.98
CA ALA A 55 -15.37 -16.50 16.39
C ALA A 55 -15.89 -15.13 16.91
N GLY A 56 -16.53 -14.31 16.07
CA GLY A 56 -17.03 -13.01 16.46
C GLY A 56 -15.95 -11.95 16.69
N LEU A 57 -14.72 -12.17 16.20
CA LEU A 57 -13.59 -11.27 16.41
C LEU A 57 -13.55 -10.09 15.42
N VAL A 58 -14.28 -10.18 14.32
CA VAL A 58 -14.37 -9.13 13.30
C VAL A 58 -15.60 -8.28 13.56
N TRP A 59 -15.38 -6.98 13.78
CA TRP A 59 -16.47 -6.03 14.02
C TRP A 59 -17.03 -5.44 12.72
N GLY A 60 -16.17 -5.15 11.74
CA GLY A 60 -16.54 -4.71 10.41
C GLY A 60 -17.12 -3.30 10.28
N LYS A 61 -17.05 -2.45 11.33
CA LYS A 61 -17.62 -1.09 11.31
C LYS A 61 -16.61 0.00 11.03
N GLU A 62 -15.36 -0.26 11.31
CA GLU A 62 -14.24 0.68 11.13
C GLU A 62 -13.08 -0.06 10.47
N LEU A 63 -12.48 0.56 9.45
CA LEU A 63 -11.28 0.05 8.80
C LEU A 63 -10.11 1.01 9.03
N TYR A 64 -8.98 0.44 9.40
CA TYR A 64 -7.73 1.17 9.63
C TYR A 64 -6.71 0.77 8.59
N PHE A 65 -6.17 1.76 7.87
CA PHE A 65 -5.18 1.57 6.81
C PHE A 65 -3.82 2.07 7.27
N ASP A 66 -2.80 1.27 7.05
CA ASP A 66 -1.42 1.68 7.27
C ASP A 66 -0.48 0.80 6.46
N GLY A 67 0.74 1.29 6.25
CA GLY A 67 1.78 0.59 5.52
C GLY A 67 3.12 0.67 6.22
N THR A 68 3.97 -0.33 5.96
CA THR A 68 5.34 -0.32 6.45
C THR A 68 6.32 -0.73 5.38
N LYS A 69 7.50 -0.10 5.38
CA LYS A 69 8.62 -0.45 4.51
C LYS A 69 9.31 -1.70 5.04
N VAL A 70 9.55 -2.66 4.14
CA VAL A 70 10.28 -3.90 4.41
C VAL A 70 11.42 -4.03 3.41
N GLU A 71 12.63 -4.34 3.89
CA GLU A 71 13.81 -4.49 3.03
C GLU A 71 13.67 -5.73 2.15
N ALA A 72 14.10 -5.62 0.88
CA ALA A 72 14.19 -6.75 -0.03
C ALA A 72 15.44 -7.59 0.23
N ASN A 73 15.42 -8.83 -0.22
CA ASN A 73 16.60 -9.69 -0.22
C ASN A 73 17.44 -9.47 -1.48
N ALA A 74 17.87 -8.23 -1.68
CA ALA A 74 18.62 -7.80 -2.85
C ALA A 74 19.62 -6.71 -2.47
N ASN A 75 20.69 -6.59 -3.27
CA ASN A 75 21.71 -5.58 -3.08
C ASN A 75 21.46 -4.37 -3.99
N VAL A 76 21.52 -3.17 -3.44
CA VAL A 76 21.33 -1.91 -4.18
C VAL A 76 22.50 -1.61 -5.12
N PHE A 77 23.70 -2.10 -4.80
CA PHE A 77 24.89 -1.85 -5.63
C PHE A 77 24.94 -2.71 -6.90
N GLY A 78 24.10 -3.75 -7.00
CA GLY A 78 24.03 -4.63 -8.16
C GLY A 78 22.87 -4.32 -9.12
N ILE A 79 22.31 -3.12 -9.07
CA ILE A 79 21.20 -2.74 -9.97
C ILE A 79 21.69 -2.57 -11.40
N GLN A 80 20.84 -3.00 -12.33
CA GLN A 80 21.08 -2.96 -13.78
C GLN A 80 19.87 -2.39 -14.51
N PRO A 81 20.01 -1.89 -15.75
CA PRO A 81 18.87 -1.49 -16.54
C PRO A 81 17.87 -2.64 -16.71
N ARG A 82 16.58 -2.36 -16.50
CA ARG A 82 15.51 -3.37 -16.56
C ARG A 82 15.49 -4.13 -17.86
N PHE A 83 15.64 -3.45 -19.00
CA PHE A 83 15.66 -4.08 -20.32
C PHE A 83 16.78 -5.10 -20.45
N TYR A 84 17.96 -4.85 -19.85
CA TYR A 84 19.10 -5.76 -19.88
C TYR A 84 18.79 -7.03 -19.08
N VAL A 85 18.23 -6.88 -17.89
CA VAL A 85 17.81 -8.01 -17.05
C VAL A 85 16.72 -8.85 -17.76
N GLN A 86 15.76 -8.20 -18.38
CA GLN A 86 14.70 -8.87 -19.15
C GLN A 86 15.27 -9.62 -20.36
N ALA A 87 16.21 -9.01 -21.10
CA ALA A 87 16.88 -9.66 -22.22
C ALA A 87 17.67 -10.91 -21.78
N GLN A 88 18.40 -10.83 -20.67
CA GLN A 88 19.10 -11.98 -20.11
C GLN A 88 18.15 -13.10 -19.68
N GLN A 89 17.03 -12.78 -19.04
CA GLN A 89 16.00 -13.75 -18.65
C GLN A 89 15.41 -14.42 -19.89
N HIS A 90 15.10 -13.65 -20.92
CA HIS A 90 14.55 -14.17 -22.17
C HIS A 90 15.53 -15.13 -22.86
N LEU A 91 16.80 -14.75 -22.96
CA LEU A 91 17.85 -15.61 -23.49
C LEU A 91 17.99 -16.91 -22.69
N GLY A 92 18.00 -16.82 -21.35
CA GLY A 92 18.02 -17.98 -20.47
C GLY A 92 16.84 -18.94 -20.69
N THR A 93 15.64 -18.38 -20.97
CA THR A 93 14.44 -19.16 -21.29
C THR A 93 14.55 -19.85 -22.65
N LEU A 94 15.03 -19.13 -23.68
CA LEU A 94 15.19 -19.66 -25.04
C LEU A 94 16.21 -20.80 -25.12
N PHE A 95 17.33 -20.63 -24.43
CA PHE A 95 18.44 -21.59 -24.54
C PHE A 95 18.42 -22.67 -23.45
N LYS A 96 17.40 -22.69 -22.55
CA LYS A 96 17.28 -23.67 -21.45
C LYS A 96 18.60 -23.88 -20.71
N GLN A 97 19.38 -22.82 -20.54
CA GLN A 97 20.60 -22.92 -19.74
C GLN A 97 20.20 -23.24 -18.30
N PRO A 98 20.77 -24.29 -17.69
CA PRO A 98 20.57 -24.55 -16.26
C PRO A 98 21.00 -23.27 -15.51
N GLU A 99 20.18 -22.84 -14.54
CA GLU A 99 20.54 -21.74 -13.65
C GLU A 99 21.89 -22.07 -13.05
N ARG A 100 22.95 -21.49 -13.58
CA ARG A 100 24.21 -21.47 -12.90
C ARG A 100 23.94 -20.75 -11.60
N SER A 101 24.06 -21.48 -10.49
CA SER A 101 24.20 -20.89 -9.17
C SER A 101 25.17 -19.73 -9.34
N ALA A 102 24.71 -18.52 -9.01
CA ALA A 102 25.53 -17.32 -9.09
C ALA A 102 26.69 -17.47 -8.10
N GLU A 103 27.73 -18.12 -8.54
CA GLU A 103 29.04 -17.97 -7.94
C GLU A 103 29.43 -16.52 -8.15
N THR A 104 29.56 -15.85 -7.06
CA THR A 104 30.02 -14.49 -6.91
C THR A 104 31.40 -14.34 -7.55
N HIS A 105 31.41 -14.08 -8.85
CA HIS A 105 32.57 -13.44 -9.45
C HIS A 105 32.54 -11.96 -9.06
N THR A 106 33.19 -11.65 -7.97
CA THR A 106 33.68 -10.33 -7.61
C THR A 106 34.75 -9.90 -8.61
N ASP A 107 34.30 -9.50 -9.78
CA ASP A 107 35.15 -8.70 -10.67
C ASP A 107 34.48 -7.35 -10.90
N SER A 108 34.56 -6.53 -9.84
CA SER A 108 34.06 -5.15 -9.83
C SER A 108 35.15 -4.16 -10.27
N ARG A 109 36.06 -4.56 -11.18
CA ARG A 109 37.05 -3.64 -11.76
C ARG A 109 36.65 -3.37 -13.21
N GLY A 110 35.84 -2.31 -13.44
CA GLY A 110 35.77 -1.83 -14.81
C GLY A 110 34.53 -1.10 -15.28
N MET A 111 33.62 -0.62 -14.42
CA MET A 111 32.58 0.30 -14.88
C MET A 111 32.29 1.41 -13.87
N ASN A 112 33.35 2.14 -13.52
CA ASN A 112 33.24 3.49 -12.98
C ASN A 112 33.27 4.51 -14.14
N GLU A 113 32.46 4.34 -15.15
CA GLU A 113 32.13 5.47 -15.99
C GLU A 113 31.18 6.35 -15.19
N LYS A 114 31.77 7.45 -14.73
CA LYS A 114 31.05 8.58 -14.15
C LYS A 114 30.00 9.03 -15.14
N PHE A 115 28.76 8.57 -14.95
CA PHE A 115 27.62 9.18 -15.58
C PHE A 115 27.50 10.57 -14.98
N SER A 116 28.11 11.56 -15.59
CA SER A 116 27.88 12.97 -15.29
C SER A 116 26.47 13.30 -15.76
N GLY A 117 25.49 12.97 -14.92
CA GLY A 117 24.10 13.28 -15.17
C GLY A 117 23.95 14.78 -15.24
N THR A 118 23.70 15.30 -16.43
CA THR A 118 23.23 16.66 -16.65
C THR A 118 22.11 16.93 -15.65
N ARG A 119 22.28 17.96 -14.81
CA ARG A 119 21.26 18.44 -13.87
C ARG A 119 20.02 18.81 -14.67
N MET A 120 19.03 17.93 -14.71
CA MET A 120 17.76 18.21 -15.36
C MET A 120 16.95 19.14 -14.47
N THR A 121 16.52 20.24 -15.03
CA THR A 121 15.68 21.26 -14.38
C THR A 121 14.30 20.70 -14.06
N SER A 122 13.69 21.14 -12.97
CA SER A 122 12.46 20.64 -12.33
C SER A 122 11.20 20.54 -13.21
N ARG A 123 11.20 21.04 -14.43
CA ARG A 123 10.08 20.96 -15.38
C ARG A 123 10.00 19.65 -16.17
N ALA A 124 11.07 18.85 -16.20
CA ALA A 124 11.12 17.57 -16.90
C ALA A 124 10.64 16.39 -16.06
N SER A 125 10.31 16.59 -14.77
CA SER A 125 10.00 15.50 -13.84
C SER A 125 8.67 14.78 -14.09
N HIS A 126 7.76 15.34 -14.90
CA HIS A 126 6.46 14.71 -15.19
C HIS A 126 6.50 13.69 -16.34
N TRP A 127 7.57 13.67 -17.13
CA TRP A 127 7.67 12.84 -18.34
C TRP A 127 8.73 11.74 -18.25
N TYR A 128 9.50 11.69 -17.16
CA TYR A 128 10.51 10.67 -16.96
C TYR A 128 9.97 9.56 -16.07
N GLU A 129 9.98 8.34 -16.59
CA GLU A 129 9.98 7.14 -15.74
C GLU A 129 10.98 7.36 -14.62
N ARG A 130 10.53 7.15 -13.38
CA ARG A 130 11.44 7.29 -12.23
C ARG A 130 12.62 6.36 -12.49
N LYS A 131 13.85 6.80 -12.20
CA LYS A 131 15.05 5.94 -12.35
C LYS A 131 14.85 4.55 -11.70
N THR A 132 14.02 4.50 -10.66
CA THR A 132 13.58 3.28 -9.98
C THR A 132 12.85 2.28 -10.88
N ASP A 133 12.21 2.74 -11.95
CA ASP A 133 11.45 1.87 -12.86
C ASP A 133 12.34 1.33 -13.98
N SER A 134 13.42 2.04 -14.30
CA SER A 134 14.37 1.66 -15.33
C SER A 134 15.56 0.84 -14.82
N TRP A 135 15.89 0.91 -13.51
CA TRP A 135 17.00 0.18 -12.89
C TRP A 135 16.51 -0.77 -11.82
N VAL A 136 16.83 -2.04 -11.95
CA VAL A 136 16.35 -3.11 -11.08
C VAL A 136 17.50 -4.02 -10.64
N SER A 137 17.29 -4.73 -9.52
CA SER A 137 18.20 -5.80 -9.13
C SER A 137 17.94 -7.04 -9.98
N PRO A 138 18.96 -7.68 -10.57
CA PRO A 138 18.80 -8.94 -11.30
C PRO A 138 18.21 -10.06 -10.42
N THR A 139 18.52 -10.04 -9.13
CA THR A 139 18.07 -11.06 -8.18
C THR A 139 16.65 -10.84 -7.71
N ASP A 140 16.18 -9.57 -7.67
CA ASP A 140 14.82 -9.20 -7.27
C ASP A 140 14.37 -7.96 -8.06
N PRO A 141 13.93 -8.15 -9.32
CA PRO A 141 13.61 -7.06 -10.23
C PRO A 141 12.34 -6.28 -9.85
N ASP A 142 11.54 -6.80 -8.92
CA ASP A 142 10.32 -6.15 -8.44
C ASP A 142 10.58 -5.23 -7.23
N ALA A 143 11.73 -5.37 -6.58
CA ALA A 143 12.11 -4.50 -5.48
C ALA A 143 12.51 -3.11 -5.98
N SER A 144 12.07 -2.07 -5.31
CA SER A 144 12.38 -0.68 -5.68
C SER A 144 13.24 0.01 -4.62
N PRO A 145 14.08 0.99 -5.00
CA PRO A 145 14.81 1.80 -4.05
C PRO A 145 13.88 2.53 -3.07
N MET A 146 14.25 2.48 -1.81
CA MET A 146 13.57 3.18 -0.71
C MET A 146 14.59 3.76 0.27
N SER A 147 14.23 4.86 0.94
CA SER A 147 14.91 5.37 2.11
C SER A 147 13.89 5.53 3.25
N ARG A 148 14.33 5.46 4.49
CA ARG A 148 13.46 5.74 5.64
C ARG A 148 13.36 7.22 5.91
N PHE A 149 14.50 7.90 5.84
CA PHE A 149 14.63 9.33 6.08
C PHE A 149 15.44 9.98 4.96
N THR A 150 15.30 11.28 4.81
CA THR A 150 16.14 12.08 3.93
C THR A 150 17.59 11.98 4.41
N GLY A 151 18.50 11.49 3.55
CA GLY A 151 19.92 11.30 3.89
C GLY A 151 20.31 9.85 4.22
N ASP A 152 19.35 8.95 4.46
CA ASP A 152 19.65 7.53 4.62
C ASP A 152 20.15 6.91 3.30
N ALA A 153 21.06 5.95 3.42
CA ALA A 153 21.47 5.13 2.28
C ALA A 153 20.24 4.42 1.67
N ALA A 154 20.11 4.51 0.35
CA ALA A 154 19.03 3.83 -0.36
C ALA A 154 19.14 2.32 -0.20
N LYS A 155 18.03 1.66 0.08
CA LYS A 155 17.90 0.21 0.13
C LYS A 155 16.85 -0.23 -0.86
N LEU A 156 16.94 -1.44 -1.36
CA LEU A 156 15.83 -2.04 -2.13
C LEU A 156 14.78 -2.60 -1.17
N GLY A 157 13.51 -2.42 -1.52
CA GLY A 157 12.42 -2.90 -0.66
C GLY A 157 11.05 -2.84 -1.27
N TYR A 158 10.10 -3.11 -0.39
CA TYR A 158 8.68 -3.21 -0.65
C TYR A 158 7.89 -2.44 0.42
N HIS A 159 6.65 -2.09 0.10
CA HIS A 159 5.66 -1.65 1.09
C HIS A 159 4.70 -2.80 1.40
N THR A 160 4.50 -3.07 2.68
CA THR A 160 3.47 -3.99 3.16
C THR A 160 2.31 -3.17 3.69
N HIS A 161 1.14 -3.33 3.08
CA HIS A 161 -0.10 -2.62 3.43
C HIS A 161 -1.00 -3.55 4.21
N TYR A 162 -1.57 -3.04 5.30
CA TYR A 162 -2.58 -3.74 6.10
C TYR A 162 -3.90 -2.98 6.09
N VAL A 163 -4.99 -3.73 6.02
CA VAL A 163 -6.32 -3.26 6.40
C VAL A 163 -6.72 -3.99 7.67
N VAL A 164 -6.94 -3.24 8.72
CA VAL A 164 -7.17 -3.77 10.08
C VAL A 164 -8.57 -3.42 10.54
N ASP A 165 -9.28 -4.40 11.08
CA ASP A 165 -10.59 -4.22 11.71
C ASP A 165 -10.50 -3.35 12.97
N GLY A 166 -11.48 -2.45 13.14
CA GLY A 166 -11.57 -1.58 14.30
C GLY A 166 -12.01 -2.25 15.60
N GLY A 167 -12.37 -3.53 15.57
CA GLY A 167 -12.74 -4.32 16.74
C GLY A 167 -11.59 -4.56 17.70
N LYS A 168 -11.91 -4.97 18.93
CA LYS A 168 -10.92 -5.18 20.01
C LYS A 168 -9.82 -6.17 19.64
N ALA A 169 -10.12 -7.18 18.82
CA ALA A 169 -9.18 -8.19 18.41
C ALA A 169 -8.16 -7.71 17.38
N ARG A 170 -8.42 -6.60 16.69
CA ARG A 170 -7.51 -6.01 15.67
C ARG A 170 -7.12 -7.02 14.60
N ILE A 171 -8.14 -7.69 14.01
CA ILE A 171 -7.92 -8.68 12.95
C ILE A 171 -7.44 -7.98 11.68
N ILE A 172 -6.41 -8.50 11.05
CA ILE A 172 -5.93 -8.05 9.76
C ILE A 172 -6.85 -8.66 8.70
N LEU A 173 -7.62 -7.82 8.00
CA LEU A 173 -8.61 -8.25 7.00
C LEU A 173 -8.01 -8.38 5.60
N ALA A 174 -6.99 -7.59 5.30
CA ALA A 174 -6.25 -7.68 4.05
C ALA A 174 -4.78 -7.36 4.27
N VAL A 175 -3.94 -7.96 3.45
CA VAL A 175 -2.52 -7.68 3.33
C VAL A 175 -2.14 -7.67 1.86
N LEU A 176 -1.37 -6.66 1.47
CA LEU A 176 -0.80 -6.53 0.14
C LEU A 176 0.64 -6.05 0.24
N VAL A 177 1.53 -6.66 -0.52
CA VAL A 177 2.91 -6.19 -0.67
C VAL A 177 3.08 -5.62 -2.06
N THR A 178 3.54 -4.38 -2.14
CA THR A 178 3.83 -3.67 -3.40
C THR A 178 5.31 -3.28 -3.48
N PRO A 179 5.86 -3.05 -4.68
CA PRO A 179 7.16 -2.40 -4.81
C PRO A 179 7.20 -1.09 -4.03
N ALA A 180 8.36 -0.75 -3.44
CA ALA A 180 8.48 0.47 -2.63
C ALA A 180 8.30 1.78 -3.42
N SER A 181 8.34 1.73 -4.77
CA SER A 181 8.01 2.86 -5.66
C SER A 181 6.51 3.20 -5.65
N ILE A 182 5.65 2.24 -5.33
CA ILE A 182 4.21 2.47 -5.19
C ILE A 182 3.95 3.21 -3.87
N MET A 183 3.22 4.32 -3.94
CA MET A 183 2.90 5.11 -2.75
C MET A 183 1.93 4.37 -1.84
N ASP A 184 2.06 4.59 -0.53
CA ASP A 184 1.25 3.90 0.51
C ASP A 184 -0.27 4.05 0.27
N ASN A 185 -0.70 5.18 -0.26
CA ASN A 185 -2.11 5.52 -0.51
C ASN A 185 -2.72 4.92 -1.78
N THR A 186 -1.88 4.46 -2.73
CA THR A 186 -2.35 4.00 -4.04
C THR A 186 -3.31 2.80 -3.94
N PRO A 187 -3.02 1.74 -3.18
CA PRO A 187 -3.88 0.57 -3.14
C PRO A 187 -5.08 0.70 -2.17
N MET A 188 -5.31 1.86 -1.56
CA MET A 188 -6.27 2.00 -0.47
C MET A 188 -7.70 1.64 -0.89
N LEU A 189 -8.20 2.22 -1.99
CA LEU A 189 -9.58 2.00 -2.44
C LEU A 189 -9.79 0.57 -2.93
N ASP A 190 -8.80 -0.01 -3.60
CA ASP A 190 -8.89 -1.40 -4.07
C ASP A 190 -8.92 -2.37 -2.90
N LEU A 191 -8.10 -2.15 -1.87
CA LEU A 191 -8.10 -2.93 -0.65
C LEU A 191 -9.40 -2.77 0.14
N GLU A 192 -9.94 -1.56 0.21
CA GLU A 192 -11.23 -1.28 0.86
C GLU A 192 -12.37 -2.05 0.18
N ARG A 193 -12.48 -1.92 -1.15
CA ARG A 193 -13.51 -2.60 -1.94
C ARG A 193 -13.38 -4.10 -1.88
N TRP A 194 -12.14 -4.61 -1.95
CA TRP A 194 -11.88 -6.03 -1.80
C TRP A 194 -12.31 -6.55 -0.43
N VAL A 195 -12.00 -5.84 0.65
CA VAL A 195 -12.39 -6.21 2.02
C VAL A 195 -13.90 -6.23 2.17
N ARG A 196 -14.61 -5.23 1.64
CA ARG A 196 -16.09 -5.19 1.67
C ARG A 196 -16.69 -6.38 0.93
N PHE A 197 -16.22 -6.61 -0.27
CA PHE A 197 -16.70 -7.70 -1.13
C PHE A 197 -16.40 -9.07 -0.52
N ARG A 198 -15.14 -9.31 -0.13
CA ARG A 198 -14.68 -10.61 0.32
C ARG A 198 -15.25 -11.02 1.68
N TRP A 199 -15.40 -10.06 2.58
CA TRP A 199 -15.84 -10.33 3.95
C TRP A 199 -17.31 -9.96 4.21
N HIS A 200 -18.01 -9.46 3.21
CA HIS A 200 -19.42 -9.02 3.33
C HIS A 200 -19.66 -8.05 4.49
N ILE A 201 -18.73 -7.10 4.68
CA ILE A 201 -18.85 -6.08 5.73
C ILE A 201 -19.17 -4.71 5.14
N LEU A 202 -19.85 -3.88 5.96
CA LEU A 202 -20.20 -2.52 5.60
C LEU A 202 -19.60 -1.55 6.63
N PRO A 203 -18.37 -1.08 6.39
CA PRO A 203 -17.71 -0.15 7.28
C PRO A 203 -18.40 1.22 7.23
N LYS A 204 -18.46 1.90 8.38
CA LYS A 204 -19.00 3.25 8.49
C LYS A 204 -17.94 4.32 8.30
N LEU A 205 -16.68 3.96 8.52
CA LEU A 205 -15.56 4.87 8.40
C LEU A 205 -14.26 4.12 8.06
N ALA A 206 -13.38 4.82 7.36
CA ALA A 206 -12.02 4.41 7.04
C ALA A 206 -11.03 5.43 7.59
N VAL A 207 -9.97 4.96 8.21
CA VAL A 207 -8.98 5.78 8.91
C VAL A 207 -7.59 5.48 8.33
N GLY A 208 -6.86 6.52 7.95
CA GLY A 208 -5.47 6.45 7.51
C GLY A 208 -4.65 7.62 8.05
N ASP A 209 -3.36 7.64 7.77
CA ASP A 209 -2.51 8.81 8.06
C ASP A 209 -2.65 9.88 6.96
N SER A 210 -1.88 10.96 7.09
CA SER A 210 -1.93 12.08 6.14
C SER A 210 -1.50 11.71 4.71
N LYS A 211 -0.77 10.63 4.50
CA LYS A 211 -0.42 10.15 3.16
C LYS A 211 -1.63 9.61 2.41
N TYR A 212 -2.60 9.03 3.14
CA TYR A 212 -3.84 8.53 2.55
C TYR A 212 -4.85 9.63 2.21
N GLY A 213 -4.66 10.85 2.73
CA GLY A 213 -5.55 12.01 2.55
C GLY A 213 -5.47 12.64 1.16
N THR A 214 -5.61 11.84 0.12
CA THR A 214 -5.68 12.29 -1.27
C THR A 214 -7.11 12.58 -1.72
N ILE A 215 -7.27 13.43 -2.72
CA ILE A 215 -8.60 13.73 -3.31
C ILE A 215 -9.28 12.44 -3.75
N ALA A 216 -8.56 11.55 -4.43
CA ALA A 216 -9.10 10.29 -4.93
C ALA A 216 -9.62 9.39 -3.81
N ASN A 217 -8.84 9.20 -2.73
CA ASN A 217 -9.23 8.34 -1.62
C ASN A 217 -10.41 8.91 -0.83
N ILE A 218 -10.39 10.22 -0.55
CA ILE A 218 -11.50 10.88 0.16
C ILE A 218 -12.77 10.78 -0.68
N THR A 219 -12.70 11.14 -1.96
CA THR A 219 -13.87 11.10 -2.85
C THR A 219 -14.41 9.67 -3.00
N GLY A 220 -13.54 8.70 -3.23
CA GLY A 220 -13.97 7.31 -3.41
C GLY A 220 -14.67 6.75 -2.17
N LEU A 221 -14.13 6.99 -0.97
CA LEU A 221 -14.76 6.56 0.28
C LEU A 221 -16.09 7.25 0.53
N GLU A 222 -16.15 8.58 0.37
CA GLU A 222 -17.39 9.35 0.59
C GLU A 222 -18.48 8.99 -0.43
N GLN A 223 -18.13 8.69 -1.68
CA GLN A 223 -19.06 8.17 -2.69
C GLN A 223 -19.61 6.79 -2.33
N ASP A 224 -18.78 5.95 -1.73
CA ASP A 224 -19.18 4.63 -1.23
C ASP A 224 -19.94 4.70 0.12
N GLY A 225 -20.22 5.91 0.63
CA GLY A 225 -20.94 6.14 1.90
C GLY A 225 -20.10 5.88 3.15
N ILE A 226 -18.77 5.83 3.01
CA ILE A 226 -17.82 5.59 4.09
C ILE A 226 -17.17 6.91 4.47
N ARG A 227 -17.27 7.29 5.75
CA ARG A 227 -16.63 8.51 6.23
C ARG A 227 -15.11 8.42 6.13
N ALA A 228 -14.51 9.34 5.38
CA ALA A 228 -13.06 9.40 5.18
C ALA A 228 -12.37 10.15 6.34
N TYR A 229 -11.89 9.43 7.33
CA TYR A 229 -11.09 10.01 8.42
C TYR A 229 -9.61 10.01 8.04
N LEU A 230 -9.31 10.78 6.99
CA LEU A 230 -8.00 10.92 6.39
C LEU A 230 -7.52 12.36 6.55
N PRO A 231 -6.47 12.62 7.35
CA PRO A 231 -5.88 13.95 7.42
C PRO A 231 -5.31 14.35 6.06
N THR A 232 -5.66 15.52 5.56
CA THR A 232 -5.00 16.08 4.39
C THR A 232 -3.75 16.83 4.84
N SER A 233 -2.71 16.80 4.02
CA SER A 233 -1.51 17.59 4.28
C SER A 233 -1.85 19.08 4.24
N ASP A 234 -1.48 19.81 5.28
CA ASP A 234 -1.58 21.26 5.28
C ASP A 234 -0.47 21.82 4.38
N LEU A 235 -0.88 22.36 3.24
CA LEU A 235 0.02 23.01 2.28
C LEU A 235 0.06 24.52 2.45
N SER A 236 -0.72 25.10 3.35
CA SER A 236 -0.86 26.55 3.55
C SER A 236 0.47 27.22 3.90
N GLN A 237 1.32 26.51 4.68
CA GLN A 237 2.63 27.02 5.09
C GLN A 237 3.75 26.86 4.02
N ARG A 238 3.47 26.21 2.89
CA ARG A 238 4.47 26.01 1.83
C ARG A 238 4.59 27.20 0.88
N SER A 239 3.66 28.11 0.94
CA SER A 239 3.62 29.30 0.10
C SER A 239 3.64 30.55 0.98
N PRO A 240 4.41 31.59 0.61
CA PRO A 240 4.36 32.88 1.29
C PRO A 240 3.08 33.67 1.00
N PHE A 241 2.26 33.17 0.05
CA PHE A 241 1.05 33.83 -0.39
C PHE A 241 -0.18 33.41 0.43
N TYR A 242 -1.21 34.22 0.37
CA TYR A 242 -2.49 33.93 1.01
C TYR A 242 -3.00 32.54 0.64
N PRO A 243 -3.34 31.71 1.65
CA PRO A 243 -3.92 30.40 1.42
C PRO A 243 -5.33 30.51 0.84
N SER A 244 -5.80 29.43 0.22
CA SER A 244 -7.11 29.39 -0.45
C SER A 244 -8.29 29.66 0.47
N GLU A 245 -8.15 29.39 1.76
CA GLU A 245 -9.18 29.60 2.78
C GLU A 245 -9.49 31.09 3.03
N ARG A 246 -8.62 32.03 2.59
CA ARG A 246 -8.89 33.46 2.61
C ARG A 246 -9.82 33.94 1.51
N PHE A 247 -10.12 33.09 0.54
CA PHE A 247 -10.98 33.42 -0.59
C PHE A 247 -12.33 32.74 -0.37
N HIS A 248 -13.39 33.50 -0.36
CA HIS A 248 -14.74 32.98 -0.16
C HIS A 248 -15.32 32.52 -1.50
N TYR A 249 -15.81 31.28 -1.57
CA TYR A 249 -16.53 30.79 -2.76
C TYR A 249 -17.99 31.14 -2.66
N ASP A 250 -18.49 31.79 -3.69
CA ASP A 250 -19.92 32.14 -3.87
C ASP A 250 -20.55 31.13 -4.86
N PRO A 251 -21.39 30.20 -4.39
CA PRO A 251 -21.99 29.19 -5.25
C PRO A 251 -23.04 29.76 -6.22
N GLU A 252 -23.69 30.90 -5.89
CA GLU A 252 -24.71 31.50 -6.76
C GLU A 252 -24.09 32.15 -8.01
N ARG A 253 -22.87 32.68 -7.87
CA ARG A 253 -22.13 33.31 -8.95
C ARG A 253 -21.10 32.40 -9.62
N ASP A 254 -20.87 31.20 -9.07
CA ASP A 254 -19.76 30.31 -9.44
C ASP A 254 -18.43 31.07 -9.52
N ALA A 255 -18.11 31.83 -8.46
CA ALA A 255 -16.96 32.71 -8.39
C ALA A 255 -16.34 32.71 -6.98
N PHE A 256 -15.07 33.04 -6.87
CA PHE A 256 -14.46 33.35 -5.58
C PHE A 256 -14.43 34.86 -5.34
N ILE A 257 -14.60 35.26 -4.11
CA ILE A 257 -14.42 36.63 -3.64
C ILE A 257 -13.06 36.73 -2.94
N CYS A 258 -12.19 37.62 -3.42
CA CYS A 258 -10.88 37.82 -2.80
C CYS A 258 -10.97 38.65 -1.51
N PRO A 259 -9.93 38.68 -0.65
CA PRO A 259 -9.91 39.48 0.59
C PRO A 259 -10.12 41.00 0.38
N GLN A 260 -9.98 41.51 -0.85
CA GLN A 260 -10.25 42.87 -1.22
C GLN A 260 -11.64 43.06 -1.86
N GLY A 261 -12.52 42.08 -1.75
CA GLY A 261 -13.88 42.12 -2.27
C GLY A 261 -14.02 41.99 -3.78
N GLN A 262 -12.93 41.67 -4.50
CA GLN A 262 -12.99 41.50 -5.96
C GLN A 262 -13.41 40.07 -6.32
N GLU A 263 -14.25 39.98 -7.35
CA GLU A 263 -14.71 38.71 -7.89
C GLU A 263 -13.62 38.04 -8.73
N ILE A 264 -13.48 36.74 -8.57
CA ILE A 264 -12.57 35.86 -9.33
C ILE A 264 -13.44 34.83 -10.05
N PRO A 265 -13.82 35.10 -11.31
CA PRO A 265 -14.75 34.23 -12.03
C PRO A 265 -14.11 32.95 -12.51
N LEU A 266 -14.96 31.99 -12.89
CA LEU A 266 -14.53 30.76 -13.54
C LEU A 266 -13.82 31.07 -14.85
N TYR A 267 -12.58 30.62 -14.99
CA TYR A 267 -11.76 30.82 -16.18
C TYR A 267 -11.84 29.62 -17.13
N LYS A 268 -11.67 28.38 -16.58
CA LYS A 268 -11.74 27.16 -17.38
C LYS A 268 -12.05 25.94 -16.52
N ARG A 269 -12.53 24.88 -17.17
CA ARG A 269 -12.67 23.54 -16.60
C ARG A 269 -11.52 22.67 -17.10
N SER A 270 -10.75 22.08 -16.18
CA SER A 270 -9.67 21.16 -16.48
C SER A 270 -10.13 19.73 -16.22
N TYR A 271 -10.58 19.05 -17.26
CA TYR A 271 -11.05 17.66 -17.15
C TYR A 271 -9.92 16.67 -16.89
N SER A 272 -8.70 16.96 -17.37
CA SER A 272 -7.53 16.12 -17.09
C SER A 272 -7.11 16.13 -15.61
N GLU A 273 -7.38 17.24 -14.91
CA GLU A 273 -7.06 17.41 -13.49
C GLU A 273 -8.29 17.32 -12.58
N ASN A 274 -9.51 17.20 -13.16
CA ASN A 274 -10.79 17.21 -12.45
C ASN A 274 -10.98 18.46 -11.58
N GLU A 275 -10.63 19.64 -12.14
CA GLU A 275 -10.64 20.92 -11.43
C GLU A 275 -11.33 22.03 -12.23
N PHE A 276 -12.03 22.91 -11.51
CA PHE A 276 -12.40 24.23 -11.96
C PHE A 276 -11.24 25.18 -11.65
N VAL A 277 -10.86 25.99 -12.62
CA VAL A 277 -9.81 27.01 -12.47
C VAL A 277 -10.47 28.38 -12.55
N TYR A 278 -10.32 29.17 -11.50
CA TYR A 278 -10.81 30.54 -11.37
C TYR A 278 -9.61 31.47 -11.52
N ARG A 279 -9.79 32.59 -12.21
CA ARG A 279 -8.72 33.56 -12.46
C ARG A 279 -9.21 34.98 -12.28
N ALA A 280 -8.53 35.73 -11.43
CA ALA A 280 -8.76 37.15 -11.24
C ALA A 280 -8.34 37.96 -12.49
N ASP A 281 -9.00 39.09 -12.71
CA ASP A 281 -8.56 40.03 -13.72
C ASP A 281 -7.13 40.54 -13.44
N ALA A 282 -6.27 40.42 -14.44
CA ALA A 282 -4.86 40.77 -14.31
C ALA A 282 -4.64 42.26 -14.02
N ARG A 283 -5.47 43.15 -14.57
CA ARG A 283 -5.35 44.60 -14.38
C ARG A 283 -5.66 44.95 -12.92
N ILE A 284 -6.77 44.41 -12.38
CA ILE A 284 -7.20 44.62 -10.99
C ILE A 284 -6.16 44.04 -10.04
N CYS A 285 -5.73 42.82 -10.26
CA CYS A 285 -4.74 42.15 -9.40
C CYS A 285 -3.38 42.86 -9.41
N ASN A 286 -2.93 43.34 -10.57
CA ASN A 286 -1.61 43.99 -10.68
C ASN A 286 -1.58 45.37 -10.01
N ALA A 287 -2.72 46.06 -9.89
CA ALA A 287 -2.88 47.32 -9.17
C ALA A 287 -3.22 47.16 -7.69
N CYS A 288 -3.40 45.90 -7.21
CA CYS A 288 -3.87 45.63 -5.85
C CYS A 288 -2.77 45.91 -4.81
N PRO A 289 -3.08 46.64 -3.72
CA PRO A 289 -2.09 47.01 -2.69
C PRO A 289 -1.54 45.77 -1.93
N VAL A 290 -2.30 44.69 -1.87
CA VAL A 290 -1.88 43.44 -1.16
C VAL A 290 -1.36 42.38 -2.14
N LYS A 291 -1.05 42.73 -3.38
CA LYS A 291 -0.60 41.77 -4.39
C LYS A 291 0.60 40.96 -3.94
N ALA A 292 1.61 41.61 -3.35
CA ALA A 292 2.83 40.94 -2.88
C ALA A 292 2.58 39.81 -1.88
N ALA A 293 1.56 39.93 -1.03
CA ALA A 293 1.15 38.91 -0.11
C ALA A 293 0.18 37.86 -0.72
N CYS A 294 -0.39 38.14 -1.88
CA CYS A 294 -1.41 37.34 -2.52
C CYS A 294 -0.87 36.48 -3.66
N THR A 295 -0.09 37.05 -4.57
CA THR A 295 0.44 36.31 -5.74
C THR A 295 1.57 37.08 -6.43
N ASP A 296 2.54 36.36 -6.97
CA ASP A 296 3.59 36.85 -7.86
C ASP A 296 3.18 36.85 -9.36
N SER A 297 2.04 36.19 -9.64
CA SER A 297 1.58 36.01 -11.01
C SER A 297 1.23 37.36 -11.69
N LYS A 298 1.76 37.59 -12.91
CA LYS A 298 1.41 38.71 -13.75
C LYS A 298 0.00 38.59 -14.36
N SER A 299 -0.53 37.35 -14.46
CA SER A 299 -1.86 37.06 -15.00
C SER A 299 -2.98 37.10 -13.96
N GLY A 300 -2.70 37.56 -12.73
CA GLY A 300 -3.64 37.57 -11.62
C GLY A 300 -3.61 36.33 -10.76
N ARG A 301 -4.37 36.32 -9.66
CA ARG A 301 -4.50 35.17 -8.76
C ARG A 301 -5.28 34.06 -9.44
N HIS A 302 -4.75 32.83 -9.33
CA HIS A 302 -5.43 31.64 -9.76
C HIS A 302 -5.87 30.84 -8.53
N LEU A 303 -7.11 30.38 -8.53
CA LEU A 303 -7.66 29.46 -7.54
C LEU A 303 -8.16 28.20 -8.24
N ARG A 304 -8.07 27.07 -7.57
CA ARG A 304 -8.51 25.78 -8.08
C ARG A 304 -9.55 25.18 -7.12
N ARG A 305 -10.60 24.61 -7.67
CA ARG A 305 -11.64 23.91 -6.93
C ARG A 305 -11.86 22.55 -7.58
N SER A 306 -11.78 21.49 -6.80
CA SER A 306 -12.02 20.14 -7.32
C SER A 306 -13.46 19.98 -7.83
N PHE A 307 -13.68 19.17 -8.86
CA PHE A 307 -15.04 18.74 -9.24
C PHE A 307 -15.74 18.00 -8.10
N PHE A 308 -14.97 17.41 -7.19
CA PHE A 308 -15.41 16.63 -6.05
C PHE A 308 -15.36 17.43 -4.73
N GLN A 309 -15.39 18.76 -4.79
CA GLN A 309 -15.21 19.61 -3.62
C GLN A 309 -16.22 19.33 -2.51
N GLU A 310 -17.44 18.98 -2.86
CA GLU A 310 -18.48 18.60 -1.91
C GLU A 310 -18.03 17.48 -0.95
N TYR A 311 -17.37 16.44 -1.47
CA TYR A 311 -16.86 15.33 -0.66
C TYR A 311 -15.67 15.76 0.21
N LEU A 312 -14.82 16.65 -0.33
CA LEU A 312 -13.68 17.19 0.42
C LEU A 312 -14.14 18.09 1.57
N ASP A 313 -15.14 18.92 1.35
CA ASP A 313 -15.73 19.79 2.36
C ASP A 313 -16.42 18.97 3.46
N ARG A 314 -17.13 17.90 3.08
CA ARG A 314 -17.72 16.95 4.01
C ARG A 314 -16.66 16.30 4.89
N ALA A 315 -15.59 15.77 4.30
CA ALA A 315 -14.48 15.17 5.02
C ALA A 315 -13.73 16.18 5.91
N ALA A 316 -13.58 17.41 5.44
CA ALA A 316 -13.00 18.51 6.23
C ALA A 316 -13.86 18.82 7.47
N GLY A 317 -15.18 18.77 7.36
CA GLY A 317 -16.10 18.97 8.47
C GLY A 317 -15.94 17.95 9.61
N TYR A 318 -15.44 16.76 9.33
CA TYR A 318 -15.19 15.74 10.38
C TYR A 318 -14.02 16.10 11.30
N ARG A 319 -13.02 16.87 10.85
CA ARG A 319 -11.75 17.12 11.55
C ARG A 319 -11.91 17.69 12.95
N HIS A 320 -12.94 18.50 13.14
CA HIS A 320 -13.21 19.15 14.42
C HIS A 320 -13.98 18.27 15.40
N THR A 321 -14.49 17.12 14.95
CA THR A 321 -15.27 16.22 15.79
C THR A 321 -14.39 15.38 16.73
N GLU A 322 -14.88 15.12 17.94
CA GLU A 322 -14.19 14.21 18.88
C GLU A 322 -14.09 12.77 18.34
N ALA A 323 -15.07 12.35 17.53
CA ALA A 323 -15.05 11.04 16.88
C ALA A 323 -13.83 10.89 15.93
N TYR A 324 -13.55 11.92 15.13
CA TYR A 324 -12.39 11.95 14.25
C TYR A 324 -11.07 11.89 15.04
N LYS A 325 -10.92 12.74 16.03
CA LYS A 325 -9.72 12.78 16.89
C LYS A 325 -9.49 11.44 17.61
N LYS A 326 -10.57 10.83 18.11
CA LYS A 326 -10.53 9.50 18.75
C LYS A 326 -10.10 8.42 17.77
N ALA A 327 -10.62 8.42 16.55
CA ALA A 327 -10.28 7.45 15.53
C ALA A 327 -8.80 7.54 15.12
N LEU A 328 -8.26 8.75 14.95
CA LEU A 328 -6.84 8.93 14.63
C LEU A 328 -5.91 8.46 15.78
N ARG A 329 -6.25 8.78 17.03
CA ARG A 329 -5.51 8.25 18.20
C ARG A 329 -5.59 6.72 18.26
N LYS A 330 -6.79 6.18 18.00
CA LYS A 330 -7.00 4.72 17.96
C LYS A 330 -6.12 4.07 16.88
N ARG A 331 -5.97 4.67 15.68
CA ARG A 331 -5.11 4.13 14.62
C ARG A 331 -3.70 3.83 15.12
N GLN A 332 -3.06 4.76 15.81
CA GLN A 332 -1.71 4.57 16.33
C GLN A 332 -1.60 3.33 17.24
N VAL A 333 -2.57 3.15 18.14
CA VAL A 333 -2.57 2.02 19.10
C VAL A 333 -3.03 0.71 18.47
N TRP A 334 -3.81 0.77 17.36
CA TRP A 334 -4.37 -0.43 16.71
C TRP A 334 -3.46 -1.01 15.65
N VAL A 335 -2.84 -0.19 14.82
CA VAL A 335 -2.11 -0.67 13.63
C VAL A 335 -0.60 -0.68 13.84
N GLU A 336 -0.02 0.36 14.40
CA GLU A 336 1.45 0.44 14.58
C GLU A 336 2.04 -0.75 15.35
N PRO A 337 1.40 -1.25 16.46
CA PRO A 337 1.91 -2.43 17.15
C PRO A 337 1.89 -3.71 16.31
N LEU A 338 0.99 -3.83 15.31
CA LEU A 338 0.96 -4.97 14.41
C LEU A 338 2.21 -5.02 13.54
N PHE A 339 2.67 -3.88 13.04
CA PHE A 339 3.94 -3.82 12.31
C PHE A 339 5.16 -4.02 13.22
N GLY A 340 5.09 -3.59 14.47
CA GLY A 340 6.08 -3.93 15.49
C GLY A 340 6.18 -5.45 15.67
N GLU A 341 5.04 -6.11 15.85
CA GLU A 341 4.92 -7.56 15.97
C GLU A 341 5.45 -8.29 14.72
N LEU A 342 5.04 -7.82 13.52
CA LEU A 342 5.53 -8.36 12.25
C LEU A 342 7.06 -8.31 12.18
N LYS A 343 7.66 -7.17 12.51
CA LYS A 343 9.12 -6.96 12.43
C LYS A 343 9.92 -7.72 13.49
N GLN A 344 9.34 -7.93 14.65
CA GLN A 344 10.01 -8.58 15.78
C GLN A 344 9.88 -10.09 15.73
N TRP A 345 8.69 -10.62 15.40
CA TRP A 345 8.37 -12.03 15.55
C TRP A 345 8.15 -12.78 14.24
N HIS A 346 7.80 -12.06 13.15
CA HIS A 346 7.47 -12.64 11.86
C HIS A 346 8.44 -12.28 10.74
N THR A 347 9.69 -11.91 11.11
CA THR A 347 10.78 -11.58 10.17
C THR A 347 10.49 -10.43 9.20
N GLY A 348 9.50 -9.58 9.48
CA GLY A 348 9.07 -8.47 8.62
C GLY A 348 10.01 -7.26 8.58
N ARG A 349 11.28 -7.38 8.98
CA ARG A 349 12.30 -6.34 8.77
C ARG A 349 12.90 -6.43 7.39
N ARG A 350 13.10 -7.66 6.89
CA ARG A 350 13.63 -7.97 5.57
C ARG A 350 12.95 -9.24 5.06
N PHE A 351 12.42 -9.19 3.83
CA PHE A 351 11.89 -10.38 3.18
C PHE A 351 13.00 -11.40 2.92
N ARG A 352 12.70 -12.67 3.06
CA ARG A 352 13.60 -13.78 2.72
C ARG A 352 13.43 -14.19 1.27
N LEU A 353 12.19 -14.12 0.80
CA LEU A 353 11.82 -14.45 -0.56
C LEU A 353 12.07 -13.25 -1.49
N ARG A 354 12.10 -13.51 -2.77
CA ARG A 354 12.33 -12.54 -3.84
C ARG A 354 11.20 -12.60 -4.84
N ARG A 355 10.99 -11.53 -5.59
CA ARG A 355 9.90 -11.31 -6.54
C ARG A 355 8.53 -11.10 -5.85
N LEU A 356 7.72 -10.26 -6.47
CA LEU A 356 6.48 -9.74 -5.89
C LEU A 356 5.52 -10.85 -5.41
N ALA A 357 5.31 -11.90 -6.22
CA ALA A 357 4.44 -13.00 -5.82
C ALA A 357 4.92 -13.69 -4.53
N LYS A 358 6.22 -13.97 -4.42
CA LYS A 358 6.78 -14.69 -3.27
C LYS A 358 6.84 -13.81 -2.00
N VAL A 359 7.11 -12.51 -2.13
CA VAL A 359 7.06 -11.61 -0.96
C VAL A 359 5.63 -11.39 -0.47
N ASN A 360 4.62 -11.44 -1.38
CA ASN A 360 3.21 -11.46 -0.98
C ASN A 360 2.86 -12.74 -0.20
N MET A 361 3.37 -13.93 -0.57
CA MET A 361 3.21 -15.15 0.24
C MET A 361 3.76 -14.95 1.66
N GLU A 362 4.92 -14.32 1.79
CA GLU A 362 5.54 -14.05 3.09
C GLU A 362 4.74 -13.04 3.91
N GLY A 363 4.19 -12.00 3.27
CA GLY A 363 3.27 -11.04 3.89
C GLY A 363 1.98 -11.70 4.39
N LEU A 364 1.37 -12.55 3.56
CA LEU A 364 0.15 -13.31 3.91
C LEU A 364 0.38 -14.24 5.09
N LEU A 365 1.50 -14.97 5.11
CA LEU A 365 1.85 -15.86 6.22
C LEU A 365 2.09 -15.08 7.52
N GLY A 366 2.77 -13.93 7.45
CA GLY A 366 2.97 -13.06 8.59
C GLY A 366 1.65 -12.56 9.20
N ALA A 367 0.75 -12.07 8.36
CA ALA A 367 -0.57 -11.61 8.77
C ALA A 367 -1.46 -12.76 9.28
N ALA A 368 -1.42 -13.94 8.65
CA ALA A 368 -2.13 -15.13 9.12
C ALA A 368 -1.64 -15.54 10.51
N GLY A 369 -0.32 -15.58 10.73
CA GLY A 369 0.26 -15.89 12.05
C GLY A 369 -0.17 -14.91 13.13
N GLN A 370 -0.25 -13.61 12.81
CA GLN A 370 -0.75 -12.59 13.72
C GLN A 370 -2.25 -12.79 14.04
N ASN A 371 -3.07 -13.14 13.05
CA ASN A 371 -4.49 -13.43 13.25
C ASN A 371 -4.71 -14.73 14.05
N ILE A 372 -3.96 -15.79 13.77
CA ILE A 372 -4.01 -17.05 14.54
C ILE A 372 -3.71 -16.77 16.02
N LYS A 373 -2.68 -15.98 16.31
CA LYS A 373 -2.34 -15.61 17.69
C LYS A 373 -3.51 -14.94 18.41
N ARG A 374 -4.28 -14.10 17.71
CA ARG A 374 -5.47 -13.44 18.26
C ARG A 374 -6.63 -14.41 18.44
N LEU A 375 -6.84 -15.27 17.47
CA LEU A 375 -7.85 -16.31 17.53
C LEU A 375 -7.61 -17.24 18.72
N LEU A 376 -6.37 -17.70 18.93
CA LEU A 376 -6.01 -18.58 20.04
C LEU A 376 -6.10 -17.92 21.42
N LYS A 377 -5.99 -16.60 21.49
CA LYS A 377 -6.10 -15.86 22.75
C LYS A 377 -7.53 -15.76 23.25
N GLU A 378 -8.51 -15.84 22.37
CA GLU A 378 -9.93 -15.87 22.77
C GLU A 378 -10.28 -17.24 23.34
N LYS A 379 -10.99 -17.23 24.48
CA LYS A 379 -11.40 -18.44 25.23
C LYS A 379 -12.42 -19.34 24.49
N ILE A 380 -12.66 -19.13 23.21
CA ILE A 380 -13.65 -19.85 22.40
C ILE A 380 -13.27 -21.34 22.22
N TRP A 381 -12.02 -21.70 22.48
CA TRP A 381 -11.55 -23.09 22.41
C TRP A 381 -12.04 -24.02 23.54
N THR A 382 -12.85 -23.52 24.46
CA THR A 382 -13.48 -24.38 25.48
C THR A 382 -14.65 -25.23 24.96
N ASN A 383 -15.19 -24.90 23.78
CA ASN A 383 -16.09 -25.79 23.04
C ASN A 383 -15.33 -26.31 21.81
N PRO A 384 -15.05 -27.61 21.70
CA PRO A 384 -14.42 -28.15 20.51
C PRO A 384 -15.30 -27.81 19.31
N LEU A 385 -14.72 -27.08 18.36
CA LEU A 385 -15.31 -26.92 17.03
C LEU A 385 -15.66 -28.35 16.58
N LYS A 386 -16.93 -28.59 16.21
CA LYS A 386 -17.30 -29.89 15.60
C LYS A 386 -16.28 -30.14 14.50
N PRO A 387 -15.71 -31.36 14.41
CA PRO A 387 -14.73 -31.68 13.39
C PRO A 387 -15.29 -31.21 12.05
N VAL A 388 -14.58 -30.34 11.38
CA VAL A 388 -14.91 -30.00 9.99
C VAL A 388 -14.72 -31.29 9.23
N ASP A 389 -15.80 -31.79 8.64
CA ASP A 389 -15.79 -32.99 7.85
C ASP A 389 -14.65 -32.85 6.80
N SER A 390 -13.61 -33.67 6.97
CA SER A 390 -12.45 -33.66 6.10
C SER A 390 -12.80 -33.93 4.63
N ALA A 391 -13.98 -34.53 4.40
CA ALA A 391 -14.55 -34.71 3.08
C ALA A 391 -15.01 -33.39 2.42
N ALA A 392 -15.41 -32.38 3.21
CA ALA A 392 -15.78 -31.06 2.71
C ALA A 392 -14.58 -30.16 2.35
N LEU A 393 -13.36 -30.57 2.73
CA LEU A 393 -12.10 -29.87 2.42
C LEU A 393 -11.41 -30.38 1.16
N ARG A 394 -12.00 -31.32 0.43
CA ARG A 394 -11.50 -31.66 -0.91
C ARG A 394 -12.00 -30.60 -1.89
N PRO A 395 -11.17 -29.66 -2.34
CA PRO A 395 -11.57 -28.73 -3.37
C PRO A 395 -11.72 -29.54 -4.68
N THR A 396 -12.93 -29.60 -5.20
CA THR A 396 -13.11 -29.81 -6.62
C THR A 396 -12.44 -28.68 -7.36
N PHE A 397 -11.39 -29.00 -8.10
CA PHE A 397 -10.51 -28.06 -8.79
C PHE A 397 -11.15 -27.41 -10.03
N GLU A 398 -12.47 -27.47 -10.16
CA GLU A 398 -13.21 -26.87 -11.26
C GLU A 398 -14.07 -25.73 -10.74
N GLN A 399 -13.88 -24.57 -11.36
CA GLN A 399 -14.64 -23.32 -11.21
C GLN A 399 -14.19 -22.34 -10.11
N VAL A 400 -13.09 -21.63 -10.34
CA VAL A 400 -13.03 -20.19 -10.04
C VAL A 400 -12.15 -19.50 -11.09
N ALA A 401 -12.76 -19.09 -12.18
CA ALA A 401 -12.20 -18.07 -13.05
C ALA A 401 -12.37 -16.72 -12.33
N PHE A 402 -11.28 -16.09 -11.93
CA PHE A 402 -11.28 -14.71 -11.44
C PHE A 402 -11.01 -13.75 -12.61
N PRO A 403 -11.97 -12.86 -12.98
CA PRO A 403 -11.77 -11.92 -14.08
C PRO A 403 -11.06 -10.61 -13.70
N PHE A 404 -10.39 -10.48 -12.56
CA PHE A 404 -9.92 -9.18 -12.08
C PHE A 404 -8.40 -9.00 -11.88
N TRP A 405 -7.56 -9.96 -12.26
CA TRP A 405 -6.10 -9.80 -12.14
C TRP A 405 -5.34 -9.98 -13.45
N THR A 406 -5.99 -9.78 -14.57
CA THR A 406 -5.30 -9.70 -15.87
C THR A 406 -5.23 -8.24 -16.32
N ASN A 407 -4.00 -7.72 -16.38
CA ASN A 407 -3.59 -6.58 -17.20
C ASN A 407 -4.13 -5.18 -16.87
N SER A 408 -3.70 -4.59 -15.74
CA SER A 408 -3.67 -3.12 -15.64
C SER A 408 -2.30 -2.55 -15.26
N TYR A 409 -1.23 -3.34 -15.29
CA TYR A 409 0.14 -2.86 -15.06
C TYR A 409 1.11 -3.27 -16.19
N ALA A 410 0.59 -3.41 -17.42
CA ALA A 410 1.41 -3.42 -18.62
C ALA A 410 1.09 -2.14 -19.39
N VAL A 411 1.76 -1.05 -19.07
CA VAL A 411 2.32 0.01 -19.94
C VAL A 411 3.27 0.84 -19.07
#